data_ff88a84536926fc6bb0a0df8d1513773
#
_entry.id   ff88a84536926fc6bb0a0df8d1513773
#
_cell.length_a   1.000
_cell.length_b   1.000
_cell.length_c   1.000
_cell.angle_alpha   90.00
_cell.angle_beta   90.00
_cell.angle_gamma   90.00
#
_symmetry.space_group_name_H-M   'P 1'
#
loop_
_entity.id
_entity.type
_entity.pdbx_description
1 polymer ?
#
loop_
_entity_poly.entity_id
_entity_poly.type
_entity_poly.pdbx_seq_one_letter_code
_entity_poly.pdbx_strand_id
1 'polypeptide(L)'
;MNDAQKPEIDALFEQWTAPGRPGAAVTVLREGHVIHAAGYGLSSLEHDVPITPRTAFRIASVTKQFTCAIILMLADKGLVDIDAEIQTYLPEVQRYEHPVTVTHLMSNTAGIRDSLDTLRLCGGGIHIPHS
;
A
#
# COMPACT_ATOMS: atom_id res chain seq x y z
N MET A 1 7.78 -11.15 24.63
CA MET A 1 8.67 -9.98 24.52
C MET A 1 8.99 -9.55 25.92
N ASN A 2 10.27 -9.33 26.20
CA ASN A 2 10.68 -8.70 27.46
C ASN A 2 10.19 -7.24 27.42
N ASP A 3 9.56 -6.74 28.48
CA ASP A 3 9.12 -5.33 28.56
C ASP A 3 10.25 -4.32 28.29
N ALA A 4 11.50 -4.77 28.33
CA ALA A 4 12.69 -4.01 27.98
C ALA A 4 12.81 -3.61 26.49
N GLN A 5 12.12 -4.26 25.55
CA GLN A 5 12.21 -3.95 24.12
C GLN A 5 11.21 -2.88 23.65
N LYS A 6 10.16 -2.60 24.42
CA LYS A 6 9.20 -1.52 24.11
C LYS A 6 9.87 -0.14 24.10
N PRO A 7 10.67 0.24 25.12
CA PRO A 7 11.36 1.52 25.11
C PRO A 7 12.34 1.71 23.96
N GLU A 8 12.98 0.62 23.49
CA GLU A 8 13.89 0.68 22.34
C GLU A 8 13.15 0.99 21.03
N ILE A 9 11.97 0.39 20.83
CA ILE A 9 11.14 0.70 19.66
C ILE A 9 10.60 2.12 19.75
N ASP A 10 10.08 2.53 20.91
CA ASP A 10 9.53 3.88 21.12
C ASP A 10 10.60 4.96 20.87
N ALA A 11 11.84 4.71 21.27
CA ALA A 11 12.96 5.63 21.04
C ALA A 11 13.24 5.89 19.55
N LEU A 12 13.02 4.91 18.67
CA LEU A 12 13.16 5.10 17.22
C LEU A 12 12.15 6.11 16.65
N PHE A 13 11.03 6.31 17.34
CA PHE A 13 9.93 7.18 16.92
C PHE A 13 9.84 8.48 17.72
N GLU A 14 10.79 8.74 18.63
CA GLU A 14 10.81 9.92 19.51
C GLU A 14 10.68 11.24 18.72
N GLN A 15 11.31 11.35 17.55
CA GLN A 15 11.25 12.56 16.71
C GLN A 15 9.82 12.93 16.26
N TRP A 16 8.88 11.98 16.24
CA TRP A 16 7.48 12.23 15.88
C TRP A 16 6.57 12.48 17.08
N THR A 17 7.08 12.37 18.30
CA THR A 17 6.30 12.64 19.52
C THR A 17 6.25 14.12 19.90
N ALA A 18 7.04 14.97 19.22
CA ALA A 18 7.01 16.40 19.45
C ALA A 18 5.63 17.00 19.11
N PRO A 19 5.15 18.01 19.86
CA PRO A 19 3.86 18.65 19.61
C PRO A 19 3.71 19.18 18.18
N GLY A 20 2.52 19.04 17.59
CA GLY A 20 2.19 19.56 16.27
C GLY A 20 2.90 18.88 15.10
N ARG A 21 3.40 17.66 15.26
CA ARG A 21 4.05 16.90 14.18
C ARG A 21 3.19 15.78 13.64
N PRO A 22 3.20 15.55 12.31
CA PRO A 22 2.65 14.33 11.74
C PRO A 22 3.46 13.13 12.23
N GLY A 23 2.90 11.94 12.17
CA GLY A 23 3.56 10.79 12.75
C GLY A 23 3.32 9.47 12.03
N ALA A 24 3.40 8.39 12.79
CA ALA A 24 3.30 7.02 12.28
C ALA A 24 2.57 6.10 13.26
N ALA A 25 2.02 5.01 12.74
CA ALA A 25 1.60 3.86 13.55
C ALA A 25 2.53 2.69 13.27
N VAL A 26 2.91 1.98 14.31
CA VAL A 26 3.80 0.82 14.22
C VAL A 26 3.16 -0.37 14.90
N THR A 27 3.20 -1.50 14.22
CA THR A 27 2.83 -2.79 14.79
C THR A 27 3.93 -3.79 14.49
N VAL A 28 4.41 -4.46 15.52
CA VAL A 28 5.40 -5.53 15.40
C VAL A 28 4.75 -6.85 15.75
N LEU A 29 4.89 -7.82 14.83
CA LEU A 29 4.39 -9.18 15.04
C LEU A 29 5.57 -10.13 15.17
N ARG A 30 5.41 -11.12 16.06
CA ARG A 30 6.32 -12.24 16.21
C ARG A 30 5.52 -13.52 16.37
N GLU A 31 5.82 -14.51 15.52
CA GLU A 31 5.11 -15.81 15.55
C GLU A 31 3.58 -15.66 15.52
N GLY A 32 3.06 -14.72 14.71
CA GLY A 32 1.62 -14.45 14.57
C GLY A 32 1.00 -13.61 15.71
N HIS A 33 1.77 -13.23 16.74
CA HIS A 33 1.29 -12.44 17.86
C HIS A 33 1.78 -10.99 17.78
N VAL A 34 0.88 -10.04 18.08
CA VAL A 34 1.26 -8.64 18.19
C VAL A 34 2.05 -8.45 19.49
N ILE A 35 3.32 -8.07 19.36
CA ILE A 35 4.23 -7.84 20.49
C ILE A 35 4.45 -6.36 20.79
N HIS A 36 4.13 -5.48 19.83
CA HIS A 36 4.15 -4.04 20.00
C HIS A 36 3.13 -3.41 19.06
N ALA A 37 2.37 -2.43 19.53
CA ALA A 37 1.47 -1.63 18.72
C ALA A 37 1.38 -0.24 19.34
N ALA A 38 1.82 0.79 18.61
CA ALA A 38 1.84 2.16 19.07
C ALA A 38 1.54 3.15 17.94
N GLY A 39 1.02 4.31 18.30
CA GLY A 39 0.90 5.48 17.44
C GLY A 39 1.74 6.62 17.96
N TYR A 40 2.36 7.38 17.08
CA TYR A 40 3.23 8.51 17.38
C TYR A 40 2.80 9.70 16.54
N GLY A 41 2.75 10.90 17.13
CA GLY A 41 2.37 12.12 16.44
C GLY A 41 0.88 12.21 16.09
N LEU A 42 0.55 13.10 15.16
CA LEU A 42 -0.82 13.47 14.79
C LEU A 42 -1.20 12.95 13.41
N SER A 43 -2.44 12.49 13.27
CA SER A 43 -3.07 12.12 12.00
C SER A 43 -3.75 13.33 11.32
N SER A 44 -4.12 14.34 12.09
CA SER A 44 -4.56 15.66 11.61
C SER A 44 -3.89 16.72 12.45
N LEU A 45 -3.14 17.61 11.79
CA LEU A 45 -2.48 18.74 12.43
C LEU A 45 -3.50 19.85 12.76
N GLU A 46 -4.54 19.99 11.92
CA GLU A 46 -5.57 21.01 12.06
C GLU A 46 -6.49 20.75 13.27
N HIS A 47 -6.65 19.48 13.61
CA HIS A 47 -7.60 19.04 14.66
C HIS A 47 -6.92 18.40 15.85
N ASP A 48 -5.59 18.41 15.91
CA ASP A 48 -4.79 17.77 16.98
C ASP A 48 -5.19 16.30 17.26
N VAL A 49 -5.55 15.56 16.19
CA VAL A 49 -5.98 14.16 16.32
C VAL A 49 -4.77 13.25 16.43
N PRO A 50 -4.57 12.54 17.55
CA PRO A 50 -3.41 11.66 17.70
C PRO A 50 -3.52 10.42 16.81
N ILE A 51 -2.36 9.92 16.36
CA ILE A 51 -2.26 8.61 15.73
C ILE A 51 -2.36 7.53 16.80
N THR A 52 -3.13 6.50 16.47
CA THR A 52 -3.27 5.28 17.27
C THR A 52 -3.00 4.06 16.39
N PRO A 53 -2.80 2.87 16.96
CA PRO A 53 -2.71 1.63 16.17
C PRO A 53 -3.96 1.33 15.32
N ARG A 54 -5.06 2.02 15.57
CA ARG A 54 -6.33 1.89 14.84
C ARG A 54 -6.54 2.97 13.78
N THR A 55 -5.64 3.93 13.65
CA THR A 55 -5.73 4.99 12.65
C THR A 55 -5.63 4.41 11.25
N ALA A 56 -6.55 4.79 10.37
CA ALA A 56 -6.54 4.38 8.97
C ALA A 56 -5.55 5.23 8.16
N PHE A 57 -4.73 4.59 7.35
CA PHE A 57 -3.76 5.22 6.46
C PHE A 57 -4.02 4.85 5.01
N ARG A 58 -3.75 5.78 4.10
CA ARG A 58 -3.63 5.47 2.68
C ARG A 58 -2.30 4.77 2.44
N ILE A 59 -2.36 3.48 2.16
CA ILE A 59 -1.16 2.64 2.01
C ILE A 59 -0.59 2.62 0.60
N ALA A 60 -1.15 3.44 -0.31
CA ALA A 60 -0.68 3.59 -1.69
C ALA A 60 -0.41 2.22 -2.37
N SER A 61 0.75 2.02 -2.97
CA SER A 61 1.09 0.80 -3.71
C SER A 61 1.23 -0.46 -2.85
N VAL A 62 1.30 -0.34 -1.52
CA VAL A 62 1.20 -1.51 -0.64
C VAL A 62 -0.13 -2.25 -0.84
N THR A 63 -1.18 -1.55 -1.30
CA THR A 63 -2.48 -2.15 -1.70
C THR A 63 -2.33 -3.24 -2.76
N LYS A 64 -1.34 -3.14 -3.67
CA LYS A 64 -1.16 -4.08 -4.78
C LYS A 64 -0.98 -5.53 -4.32
N GLN A 65 -0.27 -5.75 -3.23
CA GLN A 65 -0.09 -7.11 -2.67
C GLN A 65 -1.43 -7.73 -2.25
N PHE A 66 -2.35 -6.93 -1.70
CA PHE A 66 -3.69 -7.43 -1.33
C PHE A 66 -4.52 -7.75 -2.57
N THR A 67 -4.44 -6.91 -3.61
CA THR A 67 -5.09 -7.19 -4.91
C THR A 67 -4.55 -8.49 -5.51
N CYS A 68 -3.23 -8.67 -5.56
CA CYS A 68 -2.61 -9.90 -6.05
C CYS A 68 -3.04 -11.13 -5.23
N ALA A 69 -3.08 -11.02 -3.91
CA ALA A 69 -3.53 -12.11 -3.04
C ALA A 69 -4.99 -12.51 -3.35
N ILE A 70 -5.89 -11.54 -3.55
CA ILE A 70 -7.28 -11.80 -3.92
C ILE A 70 -7.35 -12.50 -5.29
N ILE A 71 -6.58 -12.05 -6.30
CA ILE A 71 -6.55 -12.67 -7.62
C ILE A 71 -6.07 -14.13 -7.52
N LEU A 72 -5.02 -14.40 -6.73
CA LEU A 72 -4.54 -15.78 -6.50
C LEU A 72 -5.61 -16.64 -5.82
N MET A 73 -6.34 -16.10 -4.83
CA MET A 73 -7.45 -16.82 -4.20
C MET A 73 -8.60 -17.11 -5.17
N LEU A 74 -8.85 -16.22 -6.14
CA LEU A 74 -9.84 -16.45 -7.20
C LEU A 74 -9.33 -17.49 -8.21
N ALA A 75 -8.04 -17.47 -8.53
CA ALA A 75 -7.42 -18.47 -9.41
C ALA A 75 -7.46 -19.88 -8.80
N ASP A 76 -7.18 -20.00 -7.51
CA ASP A 76 -7.28 -21.28 -6.77
C ASP A 76 -8.71 -21.86 -6.83
N LYS A 77 -9.72 -21.00 -6.90
CA LYS A 77 -11.14 -21.39 -7.08
C LYS A 77 -11.54 -21.61 -8.54
N GLY A 78 -10.63 -21.48 -9.50
CA GLY A 78 -10.92 -21.59 -10.94
C GLY A 78 -11.77 -20.45 -11.52
N LEU A 79 -11.89 -19.32 -10.81
CA LEU A 79 -12.67 -18.17 -11.24
C LEU A 79 -11.85 -17.17 -12.09
N VAL A 80 -10.54 -17.23 -12.00
CA VAL A 80 -9.61 -16.42 -12.79
C VAL A 80 -8.50 -17.33 -13.29
N ASP A 81 -8.20 -17.25 -14.58
CA ASP A 81 -7.00 -17.84 -15.18
C ASP A 81 -5.92 -16.75 -15.23
N ILE A 82 -4.87 -16.91 -14.43
CA ILE A 82 -3.79 -15.92 -14.34
C ILE A 82 -2.89 -15.90 -15.59
N ASP A 83 -2.93 -16.93 -16.42
CA ASP A 83 -2.19 -17.02 -17.67
C ASP A 83 -3.02 -16.54 -18.88
N ALA A 84 -4.31 -16.27 -18.69
CA ALA A 84 -5.16 -15.68 -19.69
C ALA A 84 -4.75 -14.22 -20.01
N GLU A 85 -4.97 -13.81 -21.27
CA GLU A 85 -4.83 -12.41 -21.67
C GLU A 85 -5.81 -11.52 -20.88
N ILE A 86 -5.36 -10.32 -20.52
CA ILE A 86 -6.14 -9.37 -19.71
C ILE A 86 -7.48 -8.99 -20.39
N GLN A 87 -7.55 -9.00 -21.72
CA GLN A 87 -8.78 -8.72 -22.46
C GLN A 87 -9.89 -9.75 -22.24
N THR A 88 -9.56 -10.92 -21.70
CA THR A 88 -10.55 -11.93 -21.27
C THR A 88 -11.44 -11.36 -20.17
N TYR A 89 -10.87 -10.52 -19.29
CA TYR A 89 -11.55 -9.94 -18.14
C TYR A 89 -11.85 -8.44 -18.32
N LEU A 90 -11.06 -7.76 -19.14
CA LEU A 90 -11.13 -6.32 -19.40
C LEU A 90 -11.14 -6.07 -20.92
N PRO A 91 -12.25 -6.37 -21.62
CA PRO A 91 -12.33 -6.28 -23.09
C PRO A 91 -12.13 -4.87 -23.65
N GLU A 92 -12.31 -3.84 -22.80
CA GLU A 92 -12.08 -2.44 -23.13
C GLU A 92 -10.59 -2.06 -23.22
N VAL A 93 -9.69 -2.88 -22.67
CA VAL A 93 -8.26 -2.63 -22.73
C VAL A 93 -7.76 -2.94 -24.15
N GLN A 94 -6.99 -2.01 -24.73
CA GLN A 94 -6.42 -2.18 -26.07
C GLN A 94 -5.56 -3.46 -26.14
N ARG A 95 -5.52 -4.09 -27.31
CA ARG A 95 -4.60 -5.18 -27.57
C ARG A 95 -3.20 -4.63 -27.79
N TYR A 96 -2.23 -5.32 -27.20
CA TYR A 96 -0.81 -5.03 -27.37
C TYR A 96 -0.22 -5.95 -28.43
N GLU A 97 0.94 -5.59 -28.99
CA GLU A 97 1.67 -6.41 -29.98
C GLU A 97 2.00 -7.81 -29.41
N HIS A 98 2.32 -7.85 -28.12
CA HIS A 98 2.53 -9.10 -27.39
C HIS A 98 1.41 -9.30 -26.35
N PRO A 99 0.94 -10.54 -26.17
CA PRO A 99 -0.10 -10.83 -25.18
C PRO A 99 0.33 -10.39 -23.77
N VAL A 100 -0.53 -9.63 -23.11
CA VAL A 100 -0.35 -9.26 -21.71
C VAL A 100 -1.31 -10.09 -20.88
N THR A 101 -0.77 -10.90 -19.98
CA THR A 101 -1.53 -11.77 -19.09
C THR A 101 -1.78 -11.14 -17.73
N VAL A 102 -2.70 -11.72 -16.96
CA VAL A 102 -2.95 -11.32 -15.56
C VAL A 102 -1.66 -11.45 -14.74
N THR A 103 -0.87 -12.52 -14.94
CA THR A 103 0.43 -12.72 -14.30
C THR A 103 1.40 -11.56 -14.59
N HIS A 104 1.43 -11.05 -15.83
CA HIS A 104 2.28 -9.90 -16.17
C HIS A 104 1.88 -8.64 -15.39
N LEU A 105 0.57 -8.41 -15.17
CA LEU A 105 0.10 -7.29 -14.34
C LEU A 105 0.49 -7.47 -12.89
N MET A 106 0.30 -8.67 -12.33
CA MET A 106 0.60 -8.98 -10.93
C MET A 106 2.09 -8.82 -10.59
N SER A 107 2.97 -9.16 -11.55
CA SER A 107 4.43 -9.08 -11.39
C SER A 107 5.04 -7.76 -11.86
N ASN A 108 4.22 -6.81 -12.35
CA ASN A 108 4.65 -5.54 -12.93
C ASN A 108 5.63 -5.70 -14.11
N THR A 109 5.45 -6.74 -14.93
CA THR A 109 6.27 -7.06 -16.11
C THR A 109 5.55 -6.87 -17.43
N ALA A 110 4.36 -6.25 -17.39
CA ALA A 110 3.49 -6.07 -18.56
C ALA A 110 4.04 -5.08 -19.60
N GLY A 111 5.01 -4.25 -19.26
CA GLY A 111 5.52 -3.19 -20.17
C GLY A 111 4.51 -2.06 -20.43
N ILE A 112 3.40 -2.04 -19.73
CA ILE A 112 2.40 -0.97 -19.84
C ILE A 112 2.97 0.30 -19.21
N ARG A 113 2.80 1.42 -19.92
CA ARG A 113 3.29 2.72 -19.46
C ARG A 113 2.61 3.15 -18.16
N ASP A 114 3.40 3.64 -17.22
CA ASP A 114 2.89 4.19 -15.97
C ASP A 114 2.09 5.48 -16.22
N SER A 115 0.92 5.57 -15.60
CA SER A 115 0.02 6.72 -15.76
C SER A 115 0.60 7.99 -15.14
N LEU A 116 1.34 7.88 -14.04
CA LEU A 116 1.97 9.03 -13.36
C LEU A 116 3.13 9.58 -14.18
N ASP A 117 3.93 8.72 -14.80
CA ASP A 117 4.99 9.15 -15.70
C ASP A 117 4.42 9.79 -16.97
N THR A 118 3.33 9.24 -17.50
CA THR A 118 2.61 9.83 -18.62
C THR A 118 2.09 11.24 -18.26
N LEU A 119 1.50 11.39 -17.08
CA LEU A 119 1.00 12.68 -16.59
C LEU A 119 2.15 13.70 -16.45
N ARG A 120 3.29 13.29 -15.91
CA ARG A 120 4.49 14.13 -15.77
C ARG A 120 5.03 14.58 -17.12
N LEU A 121 5.10 13.67 -18.11
CA LEU A 121 5.55 13.97 -19.46
C LEU A 121 4.61 14.97 -20.17
N CYS A 122 3.31 14.95 -19.85
CA CYS A 122 2.34 15.91 -20.36
C CYS A 122 2.34 17.26 -19.60
N GLY A 123 3.30 17.48 -18.70
CA GLY A 123 3.36 18.72 -17.89
C GLY A 123 2.34 18.78 -16.75
N GLY A 124 1.61 17.69 -16.50
CA GLY A 124 0.68 17.57 -15.38
C GLY A 124 1.42 17.40 -14.05
N GLY A 125 1.16 18.26 -13.08
CA GLY A 125 1.58 18.05 -11.69
C GLY A 125 0.69 17.00 -11.03
N ILE A 126 1.27 16.14 -10.19
CA ILE A 126 0.48 15.29 -9.29
C ILE A 126 -0.03 16.20 -8.18
N HIS A 127 -1.17 16.85 -8.42
CA HIS A 127 -1.90 17.47 -7.32
C HIS A 127 -2.58 16.36 -6.53
N ILE A 128 -1.92 15.92 -5.47
CA ILE A 128 -2.59 15.16 -4.42
C ILE A 128 -3.43 16.19 -3.68
N PRO A 129 -4.77 16.12 -3.73
CA PRO A 129 -5.58 17.00 -2.90
C PRO A 129 -5.20 16.73 -1.44
N HIS A 130 -4.73 17.75 -0.77
CA HIS A 130 -4.56 17.71 0.67
C HIS A 130 -5.97 17.83 1.26
N SER A 131 -6.58 16.71 1.59
CA SER A 131 -7.83 16.62 2.36
C SER A 131 -7.48 16.28 3.79
#